data_78b2273b222fd67510ea0af23f39698c
#
_entry.id   78b2273b222fd67510ea0af23f39698c
#
_cell.length_a   1.000
_cell.length_b   1.000
_cell.length_c   1.000
_cell.angle_alpha   90.00
_cell.angle_beta   90.00
_cell.angle_gamma   90.00
#
_symmetry.space_group_name_H-M   'P 1'
#
loop_
_entity.id
_entity.type
_entity.pdbx_description
1 polymer ?
#
loop_
_entity_poly.entity_id
_entity_poly.type
_entity_poly.pdbx_seq_one_letter_code
_entity_poly.pdbx_strand_id
1 'polypeptide(L)'
;MVRSPIGFARGLSYALRGMRFVYVQHPKLARYWVFPILITGLALGAVFYGAGSYYDDLGGAVWSLFPESWNEATGWVGGLLSALRWLIELIAGVLITVLGLVLVLVLSSVVAAPFNDALSEAVERILTGESAPPFSFSRMLADVARTIRLELLKVLIYLAVVGPMFLASFVIPGVGQLISLVGFALTAAYLGIDYVDWPAARRNWSVSDRVTFTRRQLPAVPGFGTGVWLLLFIPLVNLLFMPAAVAGGTMLFVALQDDPSRP
;
A
#
# COMPACT_ATOMS: atom_id res chain seq x y z
N MET A 1 37.19 7.21 10.22
CA MET A 1 36.73 6.20 9.25
C MET A 1 35.67 6.85 8.37
N VAL A 2 35.98 7.12 7.11
CA VAL A 2 35.02 7.65 6.15
C VAL A 2 34.00 6.51 5.89
N ARG A 3 32.75 6.67 6.35
CA ARG A 3 31.70 5.71 6.03
C ARG A 3 31.44 5.75 4.53
N SER A 4 31.62 4.62 3.84
CA SER A 4 31.28 4.49 2.43
C SER A 4 29.78 4.80 2.22
N PRO A 5 29.40 5.45 1.10
CA PRO A 5 28.01 5.75 0.81
C PRO A 5 27.15 4.50 0.88
N ILE A 6 25.88 4.64 1.33
CA ILE A 6 24.95 3.52 1.44
C ILE A 6 24.59 3.05 0.03
N GLY A 7 25.13 1.90 -0.37
CA GLY A 7 24.84 1.27 -1.65
C GLY A 7 23.54 0.47 -1.66
N PHE A 8 23.20 -0.09 -2.83
CA PHE A 8 21.98 -0.89 -3.06
C PHE A 8 21.81 -2.04 -2.06
N ALA A 9 22.79 -2.90 -1.87
CA ALA A 9 22.72 -4.04 -0.96
C ALA A 9 22.51 -3.63 0.50
N ARG A 10 23.11 -2.51 0.90
CA ARG A 10 22.92 -1.96 2.23
C ARG A 10 21.53 -1.36 2.38
N GLY A 11 21.01 -0.67 1.35
CA GLY A 11 19.62 -0.21 1.30
C GLY A 11 18.64 -1.38 1.46
N LEU A 12 18.80 -2.46 0.71
CA LEU A 12 17.98 -3.67 0.79
C LEU A 12 17.93 -4.24 2.22
N SER A 13 19.06 -4.22 2.93
CA SER A 13 19.11 -4.75 4.30
C SER A 13 18.23 -3.98 5.30
N TYR A 14 17.87 -2.71 5.02
CA TYR A 14 17.01 -1.92 5.92
C TYR A 14 15.59 -2.43 5.99
N ALA A 15 15.07 -3.11 4.97
CA ALA A 15 13.77 -3.79 5.04
C ALA A 15 13.75 -4.86 6.16
N LEU A 16 14.78 -5.71 6.19
CA LEU A 16 14.92 -6.73 7.25
C LEU A 16 15.27 -6.12 8.63
N ARG A 17 16.08 -5.05 8.63
CA ARG A 17 16.39 -4.33 9.87
C ARG A 17 15.16 -3.68 10.47
N GLY A 18 14.29 -3.08 9.66
CA GLY A 18 13.01 -2.51 10.08
C GLY A 18 12.12 -3.58 10.73
N MET A 19 12.02 -4.77 10.13
CA MET A 19 11.31 -5.91 10.68
C MET A 19 11.86 -6.30 12.08
N ARG A 20 13.17 -6.53 12.16
CA ARG A 20 13.82 -6.85 13.44
C ARG A 20 13.64 -5.75 14.48
N PHE A 21 13.71 -4.50 14.07
CA PHE A 21 13.57 -3.33 14.95
C PHE A 21 12.18 -3.29 15.59
N VAL A 22 11.12 -3.38 14.79
CA VAL A 22 9.73 -3.25 15.26
C VAL A 22 9.28 -4.48 16.05
N TYR A 23 9.58 -5.68 15.57
CA TYR A 23 8.99 -6.91 16.13
C TYR A 23 9.83 -7.54 17.22
N VAL A 24 11.16 -7.37 17.19
CA VAL A 24 12.08 -8.03 18.12
C VAL A 24 12.69 -7.05 19.13
N GLN A 25 13.23 -5.93 18.65
CA GLN A 25 13.97 -5.00 19.49
C GLN A 25 13.07 -4.06 20.29
N HIS A 26 11.96 -3.62 19.68
CA HIS A 26 11.04 -2.63 20.27
C HIS A 26 9.57 -3.08 20.24
N PRO A 27 9.19 -4.16 20.93
CA PRO A 27 7.83 -4.71 20.91
C PRO A 27 6.76 -3.70 21.39
N LYS A 28 7.15 -2.70 22.17
CA LYS A 28 6.25 -1.60 22.60
C LYS A 28 5.70 -0.77 21.42
N LEU A 29 6.33 -0.83 20.25
CA LEU A 29 5.84 -0.19 19.03
C LEU A 29 4.59 -0.90 18.47
N ALA A 30 4.22 -2.09 18.96
CA ALA A 30 3.01 -2.81 18.57
C ALA A 30 1.74 -1.96 18.67
N ARG A 31 1.65 -1.03 19.62
CA ARG A 31 0.52 -0.10 19.77
C ARG A 31 0.22 0.73 18.51
N TYR A 32 1.19 0.93 17.63
CA TYR A 32 1.01 1.73 16.42
C TYR A 32 0.51 0.91 15.21
N TRP A 33 0.64 -0.41 15.22
CA TRP A 33 0.27 -1.24 14.08
C TRP A 33 -0.79 -2.30 14.41
N VAL A 34 -0.92 -2.74 15.65
CA VAL A 34 -1.94 -3.73 16.02
C VAL A 34 -3.34 -3.15 15.85
N PHE A 35 -3.55 -1.90 16.28
CA PHE A 35 -4.86 -1.28 16.24
C PHE A 35 -5.41 -1.08 14.81
N PRO A 36 -4.66 -0.52 13.85
CA PRO A 36 -5.09 -0.48 12.45
C PRO A 36 -5.37 -1.86 11.85
N ILE A 37 -4.55 -2.86 12.17
CA ILE A 37 -4.76 -4.25 11.69
C ILE A 37 -6.09 -4.81 12.22
N LEU A 38 -6.40 -4.60 13.49
CA LEU A 38 -7.66 -5.06 14.08
C LEU A 38 -8.87 -4.37 13.43
N ILE A 39 -8.81 -3.06 13.22
CA ILE A 39 -9.88 -2.31 12.53
C ILE A 39 -10.08 -2.87 11.12
N THR A 40 -9.00 -3.03 10.36
CA THR A 40 -9.06 -3.59 9.00
C THR A 40 -9.63 -5.00 9.00
N GLY A 41 -9.17 -5.85 9.93
CA GLY A 41 -9.66 -7.22 10.06
C GLY A 41 -11.16 -7.28 10.38
N LEU A 42 -11.64 -6.44 11.29
CA LEU A 42 -13.07 -6.33 11.62
C LEU A 42 -13.89 -5.82 10.42
N ALA A 43 -13.38 -4.81 9.70
CA ALA A 43 -14.05 -4.28 8.52
C ALA A 43 -14.12 -5.30 7.38
N LEU A 44 -13.05 -6.05 7.12
CA LEU A 44 -13.04 -7.15 6.17
C LEU A 44 -14.02 -8.26 6.58
N GLY A 45 -14.01 -8.65 7.86
CA GLY A 45 -14.95 -9.62 8.41
C GLY A 45 -16.41 -9.18 8.22
N ALA A 46 -16.71 -7.89 8.42
CA ALA A 46 -18.04 -7.33 8.20
C ALA A 46 -18.46 -7.38 6.71
N VAL A 47 -17.53 -7.12 5.77
CA VAL A 47 -17.82 -7.26 4.32
C VAL A 47 -18.13 -8.71 3.95
N PHE A 48 -17.32 -9.67 4.40
CA PHE A 48 -17.56 -11.09 4.12
C PHE A 48 -18.86 -11.59 4.77
N TYR A 49 -19.12 -11.19 6.00
CA TYR A 49 -20.36 -11.53 6.69
C TYR A 49 -21.57 -10.92 5.95
N GLY A 50 -21.50 -9.64 5.59
CA GLY A 50 -22.57 -8.96 4.84
C GLY A 50 -22.80 -9.61 3.47
N ALA A 51 -21.73 -9.87 2.72
CA ALA A 51 -21.80 -10.55 1.43
C ALA A 51 -22.49 -11.93 1.54
N GLY A 52 -22.13 -12.71 2.56
CA GLY A 52 -22.76 -14.02 2.78
C GLY A 52 -24.21 -13.94 3.27
N SER A 53 -24.52 -12.98 4.16
CA SER A 53 -25.85 -12.85 4.74
C SER A 53 -26.91 -12.25 3.80
N TYR A 54 -26.47 -11.38 2.88
CA TYR A 54 -27.34 -10.65 1.96
C TYR A 54 -27.18 -11.09 0.51
N TYR A 55 -26.55 -12.23 0.27
CA TYR A 55 -26.28 -12.71 -1.10
C TYR A 55 -27.55 -12.85 -1.93
N ASP A 56 -28.58 -13.51 -1.38
CA ASP A 56 -29.85 -13.74 -2.07
C ASP A 56 -30.63 -12.44 -2.31
N ASP A 57 -30.63 -11.53 -1.32
CA ASP A 57 -31.29 -10.23 -1.40
C ASP A 57 -30.65 -9.35 -2.48
N LEU A 58 -29.32 -9.32 -2.54
CA LEU A 58 -28.55 -8.57 -3.53
C LEU A 58 -28.76 -9.12 -4.93
N GLY A 59 -28.71 -10.46 -5.07
CA GLY A 59 -28.99 -11.14 -6.31
C GLY A 59 -30.41 -10.88 -6.81
N GLY A 60 -31.39 -11.00 -5.93
CA GLY A 60 -32.78 -10.71 -6.20
C GLY A 60 -33.02 -9.25 -6.62
N ALA A 61 -32.37 -8.30 -5.94
CA ALA A 61 -32.43 -6.88 -6.29
C ALA A 61 -31.88 -6.61 -7.70
N VAL A 62 -30.77 -7.25 -8.09
CA VAL A 62 -30.21 -7.13 -9.44
C VAL A 62 -31.15 -7.79 -10.44
N TRP A 63 -31.70 -8.97 -10.12
CA TRP A 63 -32.64 -9.67 -11.01
C TRP A 63 -33.93 -8.89 -11.22
N SER A 64 -34.41 -8.12 -10.26
CA SER A 64 -35.62 -7.27 -10.38
C SER A 64 -35.50 -6.16 -11.44
N LEU A 65 -34.31 -5.90 -11.96
CA LEU A 65 -34.10 -4.97 -13.07
C LEU A 65 -34.50 -5.58 -14.44
N PHE A 66 -34.74 -6.89 -14.48
CA PHE A 66 -35.16 -7.61 -15.71
C PHE A 66 -36.67 -7.77 -15.76
N PRO A 67 -37.27 -8.02 -16.99
CA PRO A 67 -38.71 -8.15 -17.15
C PRO A 67 -39.29 -9.28 -16.29
N GLU A 68 -40.41 -9.03 -15.64
CA GLU A 68 -41.13 -10.03 -14.83
C GLU A 68 -41.53 -11.28 -15.63
N SER A 69 -41.83 -11.11 -16.92
CA SER A 69 -42.14 -12.21 -17.83
C SER A 69 -41.05 -13.29 -17.92
N TRP A 70 -39.82 -12.96 -17.55
CA TRP A 70 -38.73 -13.94 -17.50
C TRP A 70 -38.91 -14.96 -16.38
N ASN A 71 -39.59 -14.57 -15.31
CA ASN A 71 -39.89 -15.48 -14.18
C ASN A 71 -41.01 -16.48 -14.49
N GLU A 72 -41.86 -16.17 -15.48
CA GLU A 72 -43.00 -16.99 -15.87
C GLU A 72 -42.64 -17.98 -17.00
N ALA A 73 -41.45 -17.86 -17.57
CA ALA A 73 -41.03 -18.72 -18.65
C ALA A 73 -40.89 -20.19 -18.24
N THR A 74 -41.42 -21.09 -19.04
CA THR A 74 -41.42 -22.54 -18.78
C THR A 74 -40.67 -23.33 -19.87
N GLY A 75 -40.50 -24.62 -19.63
CA GLY A 75 -39.78 -25.48 -20.58
C GLY A 75 -38.30 -25.15 -20.71
N TRP A 76 -37.71 -25.36 -21.88
CA TRP A 76 -36.29 -25.13 -22.13
C TRP A 76 -35.89 -23.65 -22.01
N VAL A 77 -36.78 -22.72 -22.35
CA VAL A 77 -36.57 -21.27 -22.17
C VAL A 77 -36.50 -20.92 -20.70
N GLY A 78 -37.37 -21.46 -19.85
CA GLY A 78 -37.34 -21.29 -18.42
C GLY A 78 -36.03 -21.81 -17.80
N GLY A 79 -35.53 -22.97 -18.29
CA GLY A 79 -34.24 -23.52 -17.87
C GLY A 79 -33.06 -22.60 -18.23
N LEU A 80 -33.06 -22.03 -19.42
CA LEU A 80 -32.01 -21.09 -19.87
C LEU A 80 -32.05 -19.80 -19.04
N LEU A 81 -33.23 -19.24 -18.77
CA LEU A 81 -33.38 -18.02 -17.98
C LEU A 81 -33.02 -18.24 -16.53
N SER A 82 -33.31 -19.41 -15.97
CA SER A 82 -32.86 -19.78 -14.61
C SER A 82 -31.32 -19.86 -14.50
N ALA A 83 -30.66 -20.44 -15.51
CA ALA A 83 -29.20 -20.47 -15.55
C ALA A 83 -28.60 -19.06 -15.73
N LEU A 84 -29.23 -18.21 -16.55
CA LEU A 84 -28.82 -16.83 -16.73
C LEU A 84 -29.01 -16.03 -15.43
N ARG A 85 -30.12 -16.22 -14.73
CA ARG A 85 -30.37 -15.62 -13.43
C ARG A 85 -29.27 -15.98 -12.43
N TRP A 86 -28.96 -17.27 -12.27
CA TRP A 86 -27.91 -17.73 -11.39
C TRP A 86 -26.54 -17.08 -11.73
N LEU A 87 -26.21 -16.98 -13.02
CA LEU A 87 -24.97 -16.35 -13.48
C LEU A 87 -24.93 -14.86 -13.15
N ILE A 88 -26.04 -14.15 -13.37
CA ILE A 88 -26.15 -12.70 -13.05
C ILE A 88 -26.03 -12.48 -11.54
N GLU A 89 -26.72 -13.27 -10.73
CA GLU A 89 -26.66 -13.20 -9.27
C GLU A 89 -25.22 -13.48 -8.77
N LEU A 90 -24.54 -14.48 -9.33
CA LEU A 90 -23.16 -14.80 -9.02
C LEU A 90 -22.21 -13.63 -9.35
N ILE A 91 -22.32 -13.09 -10.57
CA ILE A 91 -21.48 -11.97 -11.02
C ILE A 91 -21.74 -10.73 -10.15
N ALA A 92 -23.00 -10.41 -9.89
CA ALA A 92 -23.38 -9.28 -9.04
C ALA A 92 -22.83 -9.44 -7.61
N GLY A 93 -22.98 -10.61 -7.00
CA GLY A 93 -22.46 -10.91 -5.68
C GLY A 93 -20.92 -10.77 -5.61
N VAL A 94 -20.22 -11.30 -6.62
CA VAL A 94 -18.75 -11.16 -6.72
C VAL A 94 -18.37 -9.69 -6.87
N LEU A 95 -19.01 -8.93 -7.77
CA LEU A 95 -18.69 -7.52 -7.99
C LEU A 95 -18.92 -6.67 -6.74
N ILE A 96 -20.07 -6.85 -6.06
CA ILE A 96 -20.38 -6.13 -4.82
C ILE A 96 -19.37 -6.46 -3.73
N THR A 97 -19.02 -7.75 -3.60
CA THR A 97 -18.00 -8.17 -2.63
C THR A 97 -16.64 -7.53 -2.93
N VAL A 98 -16.20 -7.57 -4.19
CA VAL A 98 -14.93 -6.96 -4.62
C VAL A 98 -14.94 -5.44 -4.37
N LEU A 99 -16.05 -4.76 -4.72
CA LEU A 99 -16.18 -3.32 -4.44
C LEU A 99 -16.13 -3.03 -2.94
N GLY A 100 -16.80 -3.84 -2.12
CA GLY A 100 -16.74 -3.74 -0.66
C GLY A 100 -15.32 -3.93 -0.13
N LEU A 101 -14.59 -4.95 -0.61
CA LEU A 101 -13.20 -5.19 -0.24
C LEU A 101 -12.29 -4.02 -0.64
N VAL A 102 -12.43 -3.51 -1.86
CA VAL A 102 -11.67 -2.33 -2.33
C VAL A 102 -11.95 -1.12 -1.45
N LEU A 103 -13.22 -0.86 -1.13
CA LEU A 103 -13.60 0.24 -0.24
C LEU A 103 -12.98 0.09 1.14
N VAL A 104 -13.04 -1.10 1.74
CA VAL A 104 -12.40 -1.37 3.04
C VAL A 104 -10.90 -1.15 2.97
N LEU A 105 -10.22 -1.63 1.92
CA LEU A 105 -8.77 -1.44 1.77
C LEU A 105 -8.40 0.04 1.66
N VAL A 106 -9.17 0.82 0.88
CA VAL A 106 -8.96 2.28 0.76
C VAL A 106 -9.19 2.99 2.09
N LEU A 107 -10.30 2.72 2.77
CA LEU A 107 -10.60 3.32 4.07
C LEU A 107 -9.56 2.91 5.13
N SER A 108 -9.14 1.65 5.13
CA SER A 108 -8.11 1.14 6.04
C SER A 108 -6.76 1.82 5.82
N SER A 109 -6.38 2.13 4.58
CA SER A 109 -5.14 2.86 4.30
C SER A 109 -5.19 4.29 4.87
N VAL A 110 -6.34 4.97 4.77
CA VAL A 110 -6.55 6.30 5.36
C VAL A 110 -6.49 6.24 6.89
N VAL A 111 -7.12 5.23 7.50
CA VAL A 111 -7.08 5.02 8.96
C VAL A 111 -5.66 4.67 9.42
N ALA A 112 -4.93 3.86 8.67
CA ALA A 112 -3.57 3.46 9.02
C ALA A 112 -2.54 4.59 8.89
N ALA A 113 -2.77 5.60 8.05
CA ALA A 113 -1.81 6.68 7.78
C ALA A 113 -1.32 7.40 9.06
N PRO A 114 -2.18 7.89 9.99
CA PRO A 114 -1.72 8.54 11.21
C PRO A 114 -0.93 7.61 12.14
N PHE A 115 -1.23 6.32 12.14
CA PHE A 115 -0.49 5.33 12.93
C PHE A 115 0.89 5.04 12.34
N ASN A 116 0.99 5.00 11.02
CA ASN A 116 2.27 4.83 10.32
C ASN A 116 3.17 6.06 10.53
N ASP A 117 2.60 7.25 10.50
CA ASP A 117 3.35 8.48 10.80
C ASP A 117 3.84 8.48 12.25
N ALA A 118 2.98 8.16 13.22
CA ALA A 118 3.35 8.04 14.62
C ALA A 118 4.39 6.93 14.87
N LEU A 119 4.33 5.82 14.12
CA LEU A 119 5.35 4.77 14.16
C LEU A 119 6.69 5.31 13.65
N SER A 120 6.69 5.96 12.50
CA SER A 120 7.90 6.57 11.92
C SER A 120 8.53 7.60 12.87
N GLU A 121 7.70 8.45 13.51
CA GLU A 121 8.15 9.40 14.52
C GLU A 121 8.77 8.71 15.73
N ALA A 122 8.13 7.66 16.25
CA ALA A 122 8.66 6.90 17.38
C ALA A 122 9.99 6.20 17.06
N VAL A 123 10.12 5.66 15.84
CA VAL A 123 11.38 5.08 15.35
C VAL A 123 12.47 6.13 15.28
N GLU A 124 12.17 7.29 14.68
CA GLU A 124 13.12 8.39 14.57
C GLU A 124 13.60 8.88 15.93
N ARG A 125 12.68 9.05 16.89
CA ARG A 125 13.00 9.44 18.28
C ARG A 125 13.92 8.44 18.98
N ILE A 126 13.70 7.14 18.75
CA ILE A 126 14.58 6.10 19.33
C ILE A 126 16.00 6.19 18.75
N LEU A 127 16.12 6.56 17.47
CA LEU A 127 17.40 6.61 16.77
C LEU A 127 18.19 7.90 17.05
N THR A 128 17.50 9.04 17.12
CA THR A 128 18.15 10.37 17.23
C THR A 128 18.16 10.92 18.64
N GLY A 129 17.29 10.41 19.54
CA GLY A 129 17.07 10.97 20.87
C GLY A 129 16.28 12.28 20.89
N GLU A 130 15.86 12.81 19.73
CA GLU A 130 15.13 14.06 19.63
C GLU A 130 13.66 13.89 20.03
N SER A 131 13.12 14.87 20.76
CA SER A 131 11.70 14.92 21.09
C SER A 131 10.92 15.48 19.91
N ALA A 132 9.96 14.71 19.42
CA ALA A 132 9.04 15.22 18.40
C ALA A 132 8.11 16.30 18.98
N PRO A 133 7.62 17.23 18.14
CA PRO A 133 6.58 18.17 18.54
C PRO A 133 5.34 17.43 19.04
N PRO A 134 4.61 17.98 20.03
CA PRO A 134 3.42 17.32 20.57
C PRO A 134 2.37 17.11 19.46
N PHE A 135 1.65 15.99 19.55
CA PHE A 135 0.56 15.65 18.64
C PHE A 135 -0.48 16.78 18.57
N SER A 136 -0.84 17.19 17.37
CA SER A 136 -1.90 18.18 17.13
C SER A 136 -2.90 17.62 16.11
N PHE A 137 -4.15 17.44 16.55
CA PHE A 137 -5.22 16.93 15.69
C PHE A 137 -5.51 17.83 14.49
N SER A 138 -5.48 19.16 14.68
CA SER A 138 -5.69 20.11 13.56
C SER A 138 -4.57 20.03 12.52
N ARG A 139 -3.33 19.83 12.96
CA ARG A 139 -2.19 19.63 12.07
C ARG A 139 -2.32 18.29 11.33
N MET A 140 -2.71 17.22 12.04
CA MET A 140 -2.97 15.91 11.44
C MET A 140 -4.04 15.99 10.33
N LEU A 141 -5.14 16.72 10.56
CA LEU A 141 -6.22 16.83 9.56
C LEU A 141 -5.79 17.61 8.30
N ALA A 142 -5.02 18.69 8.48
CA ALA A 142 -4.44 19.45 7.36
C ALA A 142 -3.41 18.59 6.59
N ASP A 143 -2.61 17.81 7.30
CA ASP A 143 -1.62 16.91 6.71
C ASP A 143 -2.28 15.74 5.97
N VAL A 144 -3.41 15.21 6.46
CA VAL A 144 -4.20 14.16 5.77
C VAL A 144 -4.68 14.66 4.40
N ALA A 145 -5.28 15.85 4.32
CA ALA A 145 -5.75 16.40 3.04
C ALA A 145 -4.60 16.61 2.04
N ARG A 146 -3.48 17.12 2.53
CA ARG A 146 -2.26 17.29 1.73
C ARG A 146 -1.67 15.95 1.29
N THR A 147 -1.62 14.98 2.20
CA THR A 147 -1.10 13.63 1.93
C THR A 147 -1.93 12.91 0.89
N ILE A 148 -3.27 12.92 1.02
CA ILE A 148 -4.17 12.32 0.02
C ILE A 148 -3.88 12.87 -1.38
N ARG A 149 -3.75 14.19 -1.51
CA ARG A 149 -3.43 14.81 -2.81
C ARG A 149 -2.08 14.33 -3.37
N LEU A 150 -1.06 14.24 -2.52
CA LEU A 150 0.27 13.78 -2.92
C LEU A 150 0.27 12.29 -3.27
N GLU A 151 -0.45 11.47 -2.50
CA GLU A 151 -0.60 10.04 -2.77
C GLU A 151 -1.34 9.79 -4.10
N LEU A 152 -2.45 10.49 -4.34
CA LEU A 152 -3.15 10.41 -5.62
C LEU A 152 -2.24 10.82 -6.79
N LEU A 153 -1.43 11.88 -6.63
CA LEU A 153 -0.49 12.29 -7.66
C LEU A 153 0.59 11.22 -7.90
N LYS A 154 1.15 10.63 -6.84
CA LYS A 154 2.13 9.52 -6.96
C LYS A 154 1.53 8.32 -7.70
N VAL A 155 0.32 7.91 -7.32
CA VAL A 155 -0.39 6.81 -7.97
C VAL A 155 -0.70 7.11 -9.44
N LEU A 156 -1.14 8.33 -9.76
CA LEU A 156 -1.41 8.74 -11.14
C LEU A 156 -0.14 8.72 -12.00
N ILE A 157 0.97 9.23 -11.48
CA ILE A 157 2.28 9.19 -12.18
C ILE A 157 2.72 7.74 -12.38
N TYR A 158 2.60 6.90 -11.34
CA TYR A 158 2.93 5.48 -11.42
C TYR A 158 2.09 4.78 -12.50
N LEU A 159 0.77 4.96 -12.48
CA LEU A 159 -0.14 4.37 -13.47
C LEU A 159 0.10 4.90 -14.88
N ALA A 160 0.43 6.20 -15.03
CA ALA A 160 0.74 6.79 -16.33
C ALA A 160 2.02 6.21 -16.96
N VAL A 161 2.95 5.71 -16.15
CA VAL A 161 4.19 5.07 -16.64
C VAL A 161 4.01 3.56 -16.78
N VAL A 162 3.55 2.90 -15.72
CA VAL A 162 3.47 1.42 -15.68
C VAL A 162 2.29 0.90 -16.48
N GLY A 163 1.17 1.64 -16.55
CA GLY A 163 -0.03 1.24 -17.28
C GLY A 163 0.22 1.01 -18.78
N PRO A 164 0.77 1.98 -19.52
CA PRO A 164 1.14 1.77 -20.92
C PRO A 164 2.16 0.64 -21.14
N MET A 165 3.13 0.50 -20.23
CA MET A 165 4.09 -0.61 -20.29
C MET A 165 3.41 -1.96 -20.12
N PHE A 166 2.48 -2.06 -19.17
CA PHE A 166 1.68 -3.26 -18.95
C PHE A 166 0.87 -3.62 -20.20
N LEU A 167 0.15 -2.66 -20.79
CA LEU A 167 -0.59 -2.86 -22.03
C LEU A 167 0.33 -3.27 -23.18
N ALA A 168 1.49 -2.63 -23.33
CA ALA A 168 2.45 -2.98 -24.38
C ALA A 168 2.98 -4.41 -24.24
N SER A 169 3.06 -4.96 -23.02
CA SER A 169 3.49 -6.34 -22.79
C SER A 169 2.58 -7.39 -23.42
N PHE A 170 1.30 -7.09 -23.64
CA PHE A 170 0.36 -7.98 -24.33
C PHE A 170 0.44 -7.89 -25.86
N VAL A 171 0.88 -6.73 -26.38
CA VAL A 171 0.84 -6.44 -27.84
C VAL A 171 2.16 -6.82 -28.51
N ILE A 172 3.29 -6.73 -27.81
CA ILE A 172 4.60 -6.91 -28.41
C ILE A 172 5.22 -8.23 -27.94
N PRO A 173 5.19 -9.31 -28.74
CA PRO A 173 5.80 -10.59 -28.39
C PRO A 173 7.30 -10.46 -28.17
N GLY A 174 7.81 -11.14 -27.12
CA GLY A 174 9.25 -11.18 -26.80
C GLY A 174 9.78 -9.97 -26.01
N VAL A 175 9.04 -8.86 -25.92
CA VAL A 175 9.45 -7.68 -25.15
C VAL A 175 8.88 -7.69 -23.73
N GLY A 176 7.92 -8.58 -23.45
CA GLY A 176 7.23 -8.67 -22.17
C GLY A 176 8.16 -8.84 -20.98
N GLN A 177 9.25 -9.63 -21.10
CA GLN A 177 10.22 -9.84 -20.01
C GLN A 177 11.02 -8.56 -19.69
N LEU A 178 11.42 -7.80 -20.70
CA LEU A 178 12.12 -6.52 -20.52
C LEU A 178 11.21 -5.48 -19.87
N ILE A 179 9.95 -5.39 -20.34
CA ILE A 179 8.93 -4.51 -19.77
C ILE A 179 8.67 -4.89 -18.31
N SER A 180 8.57 -6.19 -18.00
CA SER A 180 8.38 -6.67 -16.62
C SER A 180 9.57 -6.31 -15.72
N LEU A 181 10.78 -6.40 -16.22
CA LEU A 181 12.00 -6.02 -15.47
C LEU A 181 12.03 -4.52 -15.16
N VAL A 182 11.71 -3.68 -16.15
CA VAL A 182 11.61 -2.23 -15.95
C VAL A 182 10.46 -1.89 -15.00
N GLY A 183 9.30 -2.53 -15.15
CA GLY A 183 8.15 -2.38 -14.25
C GLY A 183 8.51 -2.75 -12.81
N PHE A 184 9.26 -3.83 -12.61
CA PHE A 184 9.79 -4.22 -11.32
C PHE A 184 10.72 -3.12 -10.74
N ALA A 185 11.67 -2.63 -11.52
CA ALA A 185 12.61 -1.61 -11.06
C ALA A 185 11.89 -0.31 -10.66
N LEU A 186 10.87 0.10 -11.43
CA LEU A 186 10.03 1.25 -11.12
C LEU A 186 9.20 1.03 -9.85
N THR A 187 8.63 -0.16 -9.67
CA THR A 187 7.87 -0.51 -8.46
C THR A 187 8.77 -0.51 -7.22
N ALA A 188 9.96 -1.09 -7.31
CA ALA A 188 10.93 -1.07 -6.23
C ALA A 188 11.38 0.36 -5.89
N ALA A 189 11.62 1.19 -6.89
CA ALA A 189 11.95 2.60 -6.68
C ALA A 189 10.78 3.35 -6.01
N TYR A 190 9.55 3.14 -6.49
CA TYR A 190 8.34 3.72 -5.91
C TYR A 190 8.18 3.34 -4.43
N LEU A 191 8.23 2.05 -4.10
CA LEU A 191 8.13 1.58 -2.71
C LEU A 191 9.25 2.16 -1.83
N GLY A 192 10.47 2.24 -2.36
CA GLY A 192 11.59 2.84 -1.65
C GLY A 192 11.34 4.30 -1.30
N ILE A 193 10.87 5.08 -2.26
CA ILE A 193 10.52 6.50 -2.08
C ILE A 193 9.40 6.64 -1.08
N ASP A 194 8.35 5.86 -1.22
CA ASP A 194 7.13 5.96 -0.42
C ASP A 194 7.40 5.80 1.07
N TYR A 195 8.14 4.76 1.46
CA TYR A 195 8.44 4.52 2.87
C TYR A 195 9.55 5.39 3.46
N VAL A 196 10.47 5.89 2.64
CA VAL A 196 11.50 6.86 3.06
C VAL A 196 10.92 8.26 3.21
N ASP A 197 9.79 8.54 2.58
CA ASP A 197 9.13 9.86 2.54
C ASP A 197 8.47 10.27 3.88
N TRP A 198 8.12 9.34 4.77
CA TRP A 198 7.45 9.66 6.04
C TRP A 198 8.18 10.72 6.89
N PRO A 199 9.48 10.60 7.19
CA PRO A 199 10.20 11.63 7.91
C PRO A 199 10.33 12.96 7.14
N ALA A 200 10.46 12.91 5.82
CA ALA A 200 10.53 14.11 4.96
C ALA A 200 9.20 14.87 4.95
N ALA A 201 8.06 14.15 4.98
CA ALA A 201 6.73 14.72 5.06
C ALA A 201 6.55 15.53 6.34
N ARG A 202 6.96 14.99 7.50
CA ARG A 202 6.92 15.72 8.79
C ARG A 202 7.78 16.98 8.81
N ARG A 203 8.86 17.02 8.04
CA ARG A 203 9.73 18.19 7.88
C ARG A 203 9.21 19.22 6.88
N ASN A 204 8.01 19.02 6.33
CA ASN A 204 7.40 19.87 5.30
C ASN A 204 8.29 20.06 4.06
N TRP A 205 9.09 19.08 3.70
CA TRP A 205 9.89 19.13 2.49
C TRP A 205 9.00 19.29 1.26
N SER A 206 9.43 20.16 0.36
CA SER A 206 8.77 20.33 -0.94
C SER A 206 8.96 19.07 -1.79
N VAL A 207 8.14 18.90 -2.83
CA VAL A 207 8.30 17.79 -3.81
C VAL A 207 9.70 17.85 -4.44
N SER A 208 10.22 19.04 -4.74
CA SER A 208 11.57 19.23 -5.28
C SER A 208 12.66 18.73 -4.35
N ASP A 209 12.55 19.01 -3.03
CA ASP A 209 13.52 18.56 -2.03
C ASP A 209 13.54 17.04 -1.92
N ARG A 210 12.36 16.41 -1.93
CA ARG A 210 12.20 14.94 -1.87
C ARG A 210 12.78 14.26 -3.11
N VAL A 211 12.49 14.80 -4.30
CA VAL A 211 13.04 14.30 -5.57
C VAL A 211 14.57 14.45 -5.59
N THR A 212 15.08 15.60 -5.15
CA THR A 212 16.53 15.86 -5.09
C THR A 212 17.21 14.91 -4.10
N PHE A 213 16.62 14.72 -2.92
CA PHE A 213 17.11 13.76 -1.93
C PHE A 213 17.16 12.34 -2.52
N THR A 214 16.05 11.87 -3.11
CA THR A 214 15.97 10.53 -3.71
C THR A 214 16.98 10.34 -4.81
N ARG A 215 17.14 11.31 -5.72
CA ARG A 215 18.14 11.25 -6.81
C ARG A 215 19.57 11.12 -6.29
N ARG A 216 19.90 11.82 -5.22
CA ARG A 216 21.23 11.72 -4.58
C ARG A 216 21.45 10.37 -3.90
N GLN A 217 20.37 9.64 -3.57
CA GLN A 217 20.39 8.38 -2.85
C GLN A 217 19.92 7.19 -3.72
N LEU A 218 20.00 7.33 -5.05
CA LEU A 218 19.53 6.34 -6.01
C LEU A 218 19.96 4.89 -5.70
N PRO A 219 21.21 4.57 -5.28
CA PRO A 219 21.52 3.18 -4.98
C PRO A 219 20.81 2.65 -3.73
N ALA A 220 20.67 3.47 -2.68
CA ALA A 220 20.14 3.05 -1.39
C ALA A 220 18.62 2.92 -1.39
N VAL A 221 17.90 3.93 -1.93
CA VAL A 221 16.44 3.98 -1.92
C VAL A 221 15.81 2.88 -2.77
N PRO A 222 16.20 2.64 -4.03
CA PRO A 222 15.72 1.49 -4.79
C PRO A 222 16.12 0.14 -4.19
N GLY A 223 17.31 0.05 -3.58
CA GLY A 223 17.72 -1.14 -2.83
C GLY A 223 16.78 -1.47 -1.69
N PHE A 224 16.41 -0.48 -0.90
CA PHE A 224 15.43 -0.62 0.17
C PHE A 224 14.05 -1.03 -0.38
N GLY A 225 13.56 -0.35 -1.42
CA GLY A 225 12.29 -0.69 -2.06
C GLY A 225 12.27 -2.11 -2.64
N THR A 226 13.39 -2.59 -3.19
CA THR A 226 13.54 -4.00 -3.58
C THR A 226 13.41 -4.93 -2.37
N GLY A 227 14.01 -4.59 -1.24
CA GLY A 227 13.86 -5.35 0.00
C GLY A 227 12.41 -5.39 0.49
N VAL A 228 11.71 -4.27 0.48
CA VAL A 228 10.27 -4.20 0.80
C VAL A 228 9.47 -5.06 -0.17
N TRP A 229 9.71 -4.93 -1.48
CA TRP A 229 9.03 -5.70 -2.50
C TRP A 229 9.21 -7.21 -2.30
N LEU A 230 10.42 -7.67 -1.99
CA LEU A 230 10.68 -9.08 -1.68
C LEU A 230 9.89 -9.59 -0.46
N LEU A 231 9.71 -8.76 0.56
CA LEU A 231 8.90 -9.10 1.73
C LEU A 231 7.42 -9.33 1.38
N LEU A 232 6.90 -8.63 0.36
CA LEU A 232 5.51 -8.79 -0.09
C LEU A 232 5.21 -10.18 -0.67
N PHE A 233 6.23 -10.90 -1.18
CA PHE A 233 6.05 -12.27 -1.70
C PHE A 233 5.90 -13.34 -0.62
N ILE A 234 6.21 -13.02 0.63
CA ILE A 234 6.08 -13.96 1.74
C ILE A 234 4.70 -13.75 2.37
N PRO A 235 3.71 -14.66 2.21
CA PRO A 235 2.31 -14.41 2.55
C PRO A 235 2.08 -13.95 3.99
N LEU A 236 2.72 -14.59 4.98
CA LEU A 236 2.60 -14.19 6.38
C LEU A 236 3.31 -12.86 6.69
N VAL A 237 4.43 -12.62 6.03
CA VAL A 237 5.18 -11.36 6.16
C VAL A 237 4.44 -10.22 5.49
N ASN A 238 3.73 -10.49 4.39
CA ASN A 238 2.90 -9.50 3.71
C ASN A 238 1.86 -8.85 4.65
N LEU A 239 1.26 -9.61 5.56
CA LEU A 239 0.34 -9.06 6.56
C LEU A 239 1.01 -8.06 7.53
N LEU A 240 2.31 -8.26 7.79
CA LEU A 240 3.09 -7.51 8.77
C LEU A 240 4.17 -6.61 8.12
N PHE A 241 4.22 -6.53 6.79
CA PHE A 241 5.32 -5.82 6.11
C PHE A 241 5.29 -4.31 6.34
N MET A 242 4.09 -3.72 6.43
CA MET A 242 3.93 -2.25 6.48
C MET A 242 4.65 -1.60 7.68
N PRO A 243 4.48 -2.06 8.92
CA PRO A 243 5.24 -1.53 10.04
C PRO A 243 6.76 -1.71 9.88
N ALA A 244 7.19 -2.84 9.31
CA ALA A 244 8.59 -3.11 9.02
C ALA A 244 9.15 -2.16 7.96
N ALA A 245 8.37 -1.88 6.91
CA ALA A 245 8.75 -0.96 5.84
C ALA A 245 8.80 0.49 6.33
N VAL A 246 7.83 0.94 7.13
CA VAL A 246 7.83 2.28 7.75
C VAL A 246 9.06 2.46 8.65
N ALA A 247 9.34 1.48 9.51
CA ALA A 247 10.51 1.55 10.39
C ALA A 247 11.83 1.49 9.60
N GLY A 248 11.94 0.58 8.63
CA GLY A 248 13.12 0.44 7.78
C GLY A 248 13.40 1.69 6.94
N GLY A 249 12.36 2.30 6.37
CA GLY A 249 12.43 3.55 5.62
C GLY A 249 12.88 4.72 6.48
N THR A 250 12.33 4.83 7.70
CA THR A 250 12.75 5.85 8.68
C THR A 250 14.21 5.65 9.10
N MET A 251 14.61 4.40 9.40
CA MET A 251 16.01 4.08 9.74
C MET A 251 16.96 4.42 8.59
N LEU A 252 16.57 4.13 7.35
CA LEU A 252 17.36 4.48 6.17
C LEU A 252 17.46 6.00 6.01
N PHE A 253 16.34 6.72 6.16
CA PHE A 253 16.32 8.17 6.06
C PHE A 253 17.28 8.83 7.07
N VAL A 254 17.21 8.45 8.35
CA VAL A 254 18.11 8.94 9.39
C VAL A 254 19.58 8.62 9.04
N ALA A 255 19.87 7.38 8.66
CA ALA A 255 21.23 6.97 8.29
C ALA A 255 21.77 7.71 7.06
N LEU A 256 20.88 8.13 6.14
CA LEU A 256 21.22 8.92 4.97
C LEU A 256 21.42 10.41 5.30
N GLN A 257 20.83 10.93 6.35
CA GLN A 257 21.08 12.30 6.85
C GLN A 257 22.41 12.40 7.58
N ASP A 258 22.80 11.36 8.33
CA ASP A 258 24.04 11.32 9.12
C ASP A 258 25.29 10.98 8.28
N ASP A 259 25.17 10.87 6.95
CA ASP A 259 26.30 10.53 6.08
C ASP A 259 27.21 11.75 5.88
N PRO A 260 28.40 11.78 6.53
CA PRO A 260 29.32 12.92 6.46
C PRO A 260 30.02 13.08 5.12
N SER A 261 29.81 12.19 4.15
CA SER A 261 30.35 12.29 2.79
C SER A 261 29.58 13.29 1.91
N ARG A 262 28.66 14.10 2.50
CA ARG A 262 27.86 15.10 1.82
C ARG A 262 28.45 16.48 1.93
N PRO A 263 28.52 17.22 0.80
CA PRO A 263 28.78 18.65 0.86
C PRO A 263 27.61 19.40 1.50
#